data_1ff8e38c6c842c43a672382fbe062348
#
_entry.id   1ff8e38c6c842c43a672382fbe062348
#
_cell.length_a   1.000
_cell.length_b   1.000
_cell.length_c   1.000
_cell.angle_alpha   90.00
_cell.angle_beta   90.00
_cell.angle_gamma   90.00
#
_symmetry.space_group_name_H-M   'P 1'
#
loop_
_entity.id
_entity.type
_entity.pdbx_description
1 polymer ?
#
loop_
_entity_poly.entity_id
_entity_poly.type
_entity_poly.pdbx_seq_one_letter_code
_entity_poly.pdbx_strand_id
1 'polypeptide(L)'
;MEWPRPVVRHDNGAMPVTTRRSASTDLTRGLAVVALAVIQIVVAGLGGSGATGEDVGTVARSYPSPVLPAGWTFAIWGPIYLAFLGYAVYQLLPAQRTRDVHRATGWWLAVSAVLNMAWILAFSARYVLLAEVLILALLVVLARVYGRLSRERAANATERAAFRLPVALYTGWVSLAVVAGTAATGVRLGLPGDGALAAIAAVLILIAAAGIVASVVTYATAVVGYSVAALWALVGIALNGPPAAVGVAAAIAVVVVLFATARRVSTSGDPRRAAWG
;
A
#
# COMPACT_ATOMS: atom_id res chain seq x y z
N MET A 1 30.05 -17.88 -69.91
CA MET A 1 28.92 -17.45 -69.09
C MET A 1 29.31 -17.65 -67.66
N GLU A 2 29.83 -16.57 -66.99
CA GLU A 2 30.24 -16.62 -65.59
C GLU A 2 29.10 -16.10 -64.73
N TRP A 3 28.70 -16.86 -63.71
CA TRP A 3 27.71 -16.47 -62.73
C TRP A 3 28.34 -15.57 -61.69
N PRO A 4 27.73 -14.43 -61.32
CA PRO A 4 28.24 -13.58 -60.26
C PRO A 4 28.08 -14.25 -58.90
N ARG A 5 29.16 -14.27 -58.12
CA ARG A 5 29.18 -14.77 -56.72
C ARG A 5 28.33 -13.84 -55.81
N PRO A 6 27.56 -14.39 -54.86
CA PRO A 6 26.80 -13.55 -53.94
C PRO A 6 27.73 -12.80 -52.98
N VAL A 7 27.53 -11.50 -52.90
CA VAL A 7 28.19 -10.62 -51.91
C VAL A 7 27.62 -10.93 -50.54
N VAL A 8 28.41 -11.55 -49.68
CA VAL A 8 28.07 -11.72 -48.25
C VAL A 8 28.17 -10.37 -47.60
N ARG A 9 27.04 -9.73 -47.34
CA ARG A 9 26.97 -8.59 -46.42
C ARG A 9 27.28 -9.09 -45.01
N HIS A 10 28.43 -8.72 -44.47
CA HIS A 10 28.68 -8.79 -43.05
C HIS A 10 27.77 -7.76 -42.37
N ASP A 11 26.63 -8.18 -41.87
CA ASP A 11 25.87 -7.43 -40.90
C ASP A 11 26.72 -7.32 -39.63
N ASN A 12 27.34 -6.16 -39.46
CA ASN A 12 27.89 -5.76 -38.18
C ASN A 12 26.73 -5.58 -37.22
N GLY A 13 26.25 -6.70 -36.65
CA GLY A 13 25.28 -6.72 -35.59
C GLY A 13 25.86 -5.97 -34.39
N ALA A 14 25.58 -4.64 -34.31
CA ALA A 14 25.77 -3.89 -33.09
C ALA A 14 24.87 -4.56 -32.03
N MET A 15 25.46 -5.38 -31.17
CA MET A 15 24.77 -5.91 -30.01
C MET A 15 24.21 -4.71 -29.23
N PRO A 16 22.92 -4.74 -28.84
CA PRO A 16 22.37 -3.68 -28.01
C PRO A 16 23.22 -3.60 -26.75
N VAL A 17 23.82 -2.44 -26.51
CA VAL A 17 24.54 -2.14 -25.26
C VAL A 17 23.49 -2.15 -24.16
N THR A 18 23.25 -3.31 -23.57
CA THR A 18 22.51 -3.40 -22.31
C THR A 18 23.38 -2.70 -21.28
N THR A 19 23.01 -1.49 -20.91
CA THR A 19 23.65 -0.76 -19.83
C THR A 19 23.52 -1.62 -18.56
N ARG A 20 24.57 -2.39 -18.25
CA ARG A 20 24.71 -3.09 -16.97
C ARG A 20 24.74 -2.02 -15.90
N ARG A 21 23.61 -1.79 -15.24
CA ARG A 21 23.60 -1.00 -14.01
C ARG A 21 24.63 -1.61 -13.06
N SER A 22 25.52 -0.76 -12.51
CA SER A 22 26.63 -1.24 -11.69
C SER A 22 26.10 -1.95 -10.43
N ALA A 23 26.80 -2.98 -9.98
CA ALA A 23 26.48 -3.70 -8.74
C ALA A 23 26.46 -2.77 -7.50
N SER A 24 27.18 -1.65 -7.56
CA SER A 24 27.16 -0.60 -6.55
C SER A 24 25.81 0.10 -6.46
N THR A 25 25.14 0.42 -7.58
CA THR A 25 23.81 1.06 -7.58
C THR A 25 22.75 0.14 -6.94
N ASP A 26 22.83 -1.17 -7.18
CA ASP A 26 21.91 -2.15 -6.58
C ASP A 26 22.12 -2.27 -5.06
N LEU A 27 23.37 -2.23 -4.61
CA LEU A 27 23.71 -2.23 -3.19
C LEU A 27 23.24 -0.94 -2.52
N THR A 28 23.51 0.23 -3.10
CA THR A 28 23.08 1.53 -2.58
C THR A 28 21.57 1.58 -2.41
N ARG A 29 20.80 1.14 -3.42
CA ARG A 29 19.35 1.04 -3.32
C ARG A 29 18.93 0.14 -2.15
N GLY A 30 19.53 -1.05 -2.04
CA GLY A 30 19.20 -2.00 -0.98
C GLY A 30 19.47 -1.44 0.41
N LEU A 31 20.64 -0.82 0.61
CA LEU A 31 21.00 -0.17 1.87
C LEU A 31 20.09 1.02 2.20
N ALA A 32 19.76 1.84 1.21
CA ALA A 32 18.83 2.96 1.40
C ALA A 32 17.45 2.49 1.88
N VAL A 33 16.90 1.43 1.30
CA VAL A 33 15.60 0.90 1.72
C VAL A 33 15.67 0.30 3.12
N VAL A 34 16.75 -0.39 3.50
CA VAL A 34 16.93 -0.91 4.88
C VAL A 34 17.03 0.25 5.86
N ALA A 35 17.87 1.25 5.58
CA ALA A 35 18.02 2.40 6.45
C ALA A 35 16.67 3.13 6.64
N LEU A 36 15.94 3.37 5.56
CA LEU A 36 14.62 4.03 5.62
C LEU A 36 13.58 3.17 6.34
N ALA A 37 13.60 1.85 6.20
CA ALA A 37 12.71 0.96 6.95
C ALA A 37 12.96 1.03 8.46
N VAL A 38 14.22 1.08 8.87
CA VAL A 38 14.60 1.23 10.30
C VAL A 38 14.20 2.61 10.82
N ILE A 39 14.53 3.68 10.09
CA ILE A 39 14.17 5.05 10.47
C ILE A 39 12.64 5.20 10.56
N GLN A 40 11.89 4.60 9.64
CA GLN A 40 10.43 4.61 9.66
C GLN A 40 9.86 3.98 10.93
N ILE A 41 10.43 2.86 11.40
CA ILE A 41 10.01 2.23 12.67
C ILE A 41 10.29 3.16 13.85
N VAL A 42 11.46 3.81 13.86
CA VAL A 42 11.83 4.76 14.92
C VAL A 42 10.86 5.96 14.92
N VAL A 43 10.62 6.57 13.76
CA VAL A 43 9.69 7.71 13.62
C VAL A 43 8.27 7.31 14.02
N ALA A 44 7.83 6.10 13.64
CA ALA A 44 6.51 5.59 14.04
C ALA A 44 6.41 5.37 15.56
N GLY A 45 7.46 4.86 16.19
CA GLY A 45 7.53 4.72 17.65
C GLY A 45 7.49 6.06 18.36
N LEU A 46 8.24 7.05 17.87
CA LEU A 46 8.23 8.42 18.41
C LEU A 46 6.85 9.10 18.20
N GLY A 47 6.24 8.93 17.04
CA GLY A 47 4.89 9.43 16.77
C GLY A 47 3.81 8.76 17.62
N GLY A 48 3.94 7.47 17.89
CA GLY A 48 3.03 6.72 18.75
C GLY A 48 3.21 7.02 20.25
N SER A 49 4.39 7.44 20.68
CA SER A 49 4.67 7.83 22.07
C SER A 49 4.33 9.31 22.38
N GLY A 50 3.99 10.09 21.37
CA GLY A 50 3.78 11.53 21.50
C GLY A 50 5.07 12.36 21.55
N ALA A 51 6.24 11.76 21.33
CA ALA A 51 7.52 12.49 21.40
C ALA A 51 7.74 13.48 20.23
N THR A 52 7.02 13.31 19.12
CA THR A 52 7.08 14.20 17.94
C THR A 52 5.85 15.11 17.80
N GLY A 53 5.02 15.19 18.81
CA GLY A 53 3.73 15.85 18.80
C GLY A 53 2.69 15.01 19.52
N GLU A 54 1.43 15.08 19.13
CA GLU A 54 0.41 14.18 19.69
C GLU A 54 0.44 12.82 18.97
N ASP A 55 0.04 11.75 19.68
CA ASP A 55 -0.07 10.45 19.03
C ASP A 55 -1.15 10.46 17.94
N VAL A 56 -0.89 9.70 16.86
CA VAL A 56 -1.74 9.65 15.65
C VAL A 56 -3.21 9.32 16.00
N GLY A 57 -3.43 8.42 16.96
CA GLY A 57 -4.78 8.05 17.39
C GLY A 57 -5.49 9.20 18.12
N THR A 58 -4.78 9.97 18.94
CA THR A 58 -5.31 11.16 19.62
C THR A 58 -5.66 12.25 18.62
N VAL A 59 -4.79 12.54 17.67
CA VAL A 59 -5.09 13.51 16.61
C VAL A 59 -6.30 13.06 15.78
N ALA A 60 -6.37 11.79 15.41
CA ALA A 60 -7.51 11.25 14.65
C ALA A 60 -8.85 11.44 15.41
N ARG A 61 -8.87 11.18 16.72
CA ARG A 61 -10.05 11.40 17.57
C ARG A 61 -10.43 12.87 17.73
N SER A 62 -9.52 13.81 17.49
CA SER A 62 -9.81 15.25 17.51
C SER A 62 -10.63 15.73 16.29
N TYR A 63 -10.73 14.88 15.25
CA TYR A 63 -11.54 15.14 14.06
C TYR A 63 -12.55 14.00 13.88
N PRO A 64 -13.55 13.91 14.77
CA PRO A 64 -14.50 12.80 14.78
C PRO A 64 -15.29 12.76 13.48
N SER A 65 -15.45 11.55 12.94
CA SER A 65 -16.29 11.31 11.78
C SER A 65 -16.88 9.89 11.87
N PRO A 66 -18.03 9.62 11.24
CA PRO A 66 -18.65 8.30 11.28
C PRO A 66 -17.83 7.18 10.60
N VAL A 67 -16.80 7.53 9.82
CA VAL A 67 -15.86 6.56 9.20
C VAL A 67 -14.53 6.48 9.94
N LEU A 68 -14.40 7.10 11.11
CA LEU A 68 -13.21 6.95 11.96
C LEU A 68 -13.14 5.50 12.47
N PRO A 69 -12.05 4.77 12.23
CA PRO A 69 -11.90 3.43 12.78
C PRO A 69 -11.56 3.47 14.27
N ALA A 70 -11.91 2.40 14.99
CA ALA A 70 -11.58 2.24 16.42
C ALA A 70 -10.06 2.32 16.65
N GLY A 71 -9.63 2.88 17.79
CA GLY A 71 -8.22 3.16 18.08
C GLY A 71 -7.29 1.94 17.96
N TRP A 72 -7.77 0.75 18.33
CA TRP A 72 -7.01 -0.50 18.22
C TRP A 72 -6.60 -0.85 16.76
N THR A 73 -7.31 -0.35 15.75
CA THR A 73 -7.02 -0.63 14.35
C THR A 73 -5.68 -0.07 13.90
N PHE A 74 -5.21 1.01 14.53
CA PHE A 74 -3.89 1.58 14.24
C PHE A 74 -2.73 0.64 14.58
N ALA A 75 -2.98 -0.41 15.40
CA ALA A 75 -1.97 -1.44 15.68
C ALA A 75 -1.48 -2.18 14.42
N ILE A 76 -2.23 -2.15 13.31
CA ILE A 76 -1.82 -2.75 12.03
C ILE A 76 -0.52 -2.15 11.48
N TRP A 77 -0.15 -0.93 11.89
CA TRP A 77 1.12 -0.35 11.49
C TRP A 77 2.31 -1.18 11.95
N GLY A 78 2.24 -1.82 13.12
CA GLY A 78 3.30 -2.70 13.63
C GLY A 78 3.62 -3.85 12.65
N PRO A 79 2.67 -4.73 12.31
CA PRO A 79 2.85 -5.74 11.27
C PRO A 79 3.31 -5.19 9.92
N ILE A 80 2.79 -4.04 9.47
CA ILE A 80 3.20 -3.42 8.21
C ILE A 80 4.69 -3.04 8.26
N TYR A 81 5.16 -2.37 9.30
CA TYR A 81 6.55 -1.96 9.42
C TYR A 81 7.51 -3.15 9.54
N LEU A 82 7.15 -4.17 10.31
CA LEU A 82 7.93 -5.39 10.42
C LEU A 82 8.02 -6.14 9.07
N ALA A 83 6.91 -6.24 8.35
CA ALA A 83 6.87 -6.86 7.04
C ALA A 83 7.67 -6.05 6.01
N PHE A 84 7.61 -4.71 6.08
CA PHE A 84 8.41 -3.83 5.23
C PHE A 84 9.92 -3.95 5.52
N LEU A 85 10.32 -4.04 6.79
CA LEU A 85 11.70 -4.32 7.17
C LEU A 85 12.15 -5.70 6.66
N GLY A 86 11.29 -6.72 6.78
CA GLY A 86 11.55 -8.05 6.21
C GLY A 86 11.79 -8.00 4.70
N TYR A 87 10.97 -7.23 3.96
CA TYR A 87 11.19 -6.96 2.55
C TYR A 87 12.53 -6.25 2.29
N ALA A 88 12.85 -5.22 3.08
CA ALA A 88 14.07 -4.44 2.93
C ALA A 88 15.32 -5.32 3.07
N VAL A 89 15.33 -6.22 4.03
CA VAL A 89 16.40 -7.22 4.21
C VAL A 89 16.40 -8.24 3.06
N TYR A 90 15.24 -8.76 2.67
CA TYR A 90 15.12 -9.74 1.58
C TYR A 90 15.71 -9.21 0.26
N GLN A 91 15.37 -7.99 -0.14
CA GLN A 91 15.89 -7.41 -1.38
C GLN A 91 17.41 -7.15 -1.37
N LEU A 92 18.02 -7.01 -0.17
CA LEU A 92 19.46 -6.76 -0.02
C LEU A 92 20.29 -8.05 -0.24
N LEU A 93 19.68 -9.22 -0.11
CA LEU A 93 20.36 -10.50 -0.32
C LEU A 93 21.04 -10.55 -1.69
N PRO A 94 22.26 -11.11 -1.81
CA PRO A 94 23.01 -11.15 -3.07
C PRO A 94 22.23 -11.70 -4.25
N ALA A 95 21.42 -12.75 -4.03
CA ALA A 95 20.61 -13.39 -5.06
C ALA A 95 19.37 -12.55 -5.46
N GLN A 96 18.97 -11.54 -4.67
CA GLN A 96 17.78 -10.74 -4.91
C GLN A 96 18.10 -9.34 -5.45
N ARG A 97 19.15 -8.69 -4.91
CA ARG A 97 19.44 -7.28 -5.19
C ARG A 97 19.59 -6.92 -6.66
N THR A 98 20.01 -7.86 -7.51
CA THR A 98 20.21 -7.64 -8.95
C THR A 98 18.96 -7.94 -9.80
N ARG A 99 17.89 -8.47 -9.19
CA ARG A 99 16.68 -8.82 -9.93
C ARG A 99 15.92 -7.57 -10.39
N ASP A 100 15.39 -7.62 -11.60
CA ASP A 100 14.71 -6.49 -12.23
C ASP A 100 13.47 -6.02 -11.47
N VAL A 101 12.75 -6.92 -10.79
CA VAL A 101 11.61 -6.56 -9.96
C VAL A 101 12.01 -5.60 -8.84
N HIS A 102 13.14 -5.85 -8.15
CA HIS A 102 13.63 -4.96 -7.10
C HIS A 102 14.25 -3.67 -7.65
N ARG A 103 14.90 -3.72 -8.82
CA ARG A 103 15.39 -2.54 -9.54
C ARG A 103 14.26 -1.59 -9.93
N ALA A 104 13.14 -2.16 -10.34
CA ALA A 104 11.99 -1.41 -10.81
C ALA A 104 11.11 -0.83 -9.68
N THR A 105 11.13 -1.43 -8.48
CA THR A 105 10.23 -1.08 -7.38
C THR A 105 10.94 -0.52 -6.16
N GLY A 106 12.22 -0.85 -5.94
CA GLY A 106 12.91 -0.55 -4.69
C GLY A 106 12.99 0.95 -4.35
N TRP A 107 13.24 1.81 -5.35
CA TRP A 107 13.24 3.26 -5.12
C TRP A 107 11.83 3.81 -4.83
N TRP A 108 10.79 3.25 -5.42
CA TRP A 108 9.41 3.62 -5.09
C TRP A 108 9.06 3.24 -3.65
N LEU A 109 9.57 2.10 -3.17
CA LEU A 109 9.39 1.69 -1.78
C LEU A 109 10.23 2.54 -0.82
N ALA A 110 11.42 3.01 -1.22
CA ALA A 110 12.15 4.02 -0.47
C ALA A 110 11.34 5.32 -0.34
N VAL A 111 10.75 5.80 -1.43
CA VAL A 111 9.87 6.98 -1.44
C VAL A 111 8.64 6.75 -0.55
N SER A 112 8.04 5.55 -0.56
CA SER A 112 6.91 5.25 0.32
C SER A 112 7.26 5.36 1.81
N ALA A 113 8.46 4.93 2.21
CA ALA A 113 8.92 5.08 3.58
C ALA A 113 9.10 6.56 3.99
N VAL A 114 9.67 7.37 3.09
CA VAL A 114 9.81 8.84 3.33
C VAL A 114 8.46 9.51 3.45
N LEU A 115 7.52 9.20 2.54
CA LEU A 115 6.16 9.77 2.58
C LEU A 115 5.39 9.37 3.84
N ASN A 116 5.55 8.12 4.29
CA ASN A 116 4.90 7.66 5.53
C ASN A 116 5.49 8.38 6.77
N MET A 117 6.79 8.52 6.85
CA MET A 117 7.43 9.29 7.94
C MET A 117 6.96 10.76 7.94
N ALA A 118 6.95 11.38 6.78
CA ALA A 118 6.47 12.76 6.63
C ALA A 118 4.98 12.89 7.02
N TRP A 119 4.15 11.88 6.65
CA TRP A 119 2.76 11.80 7.06
C TRP A 119 2.60 11.72 8.58
N ILE A 120 3.35 10.82 9.25
CA ILE A 120 3.31 10.70 10.72
C ILE A 120 3.63 12.04 11.37
N LEU A 121 4.74 12.69 10.96
CA LEU A 121 5.18 13.95 11.54
C LEU A 121 4.17 15.08 11.29
N ALA A 122 3.66 15.21 10.07
CA ALA A 122 2.67 16.23 9.73
C ALA A 122 1.35 16.02 10.49
N PHE A 123 0.89 14.78 10.61
CA PHE A 123 -0.37 14.46 11.30
C PHE A 123 -0.24 14.66 12.81
N SER A 124 0.87 14.20 13.43
CA SER A 124 1.16 14.42 14.86
C SER A 124 1.31 15.90 15.21
N ALA A 125 1.77 16.71 14.27
CA ALA A 125 1.86 18.18 14.40
C ALA A 125 0.54 18.91 14.01
N ARG A 126 -0.55 18.17 13.77
CA ARG A 126 -1.89 18.70 13.38
C ARG A 126 -1.92 19.43 12.03
N TYR A 127 -0.94 19.24 11.15
CA TYR A 127 -1.00 19.71 9.76
C TYR A 127 -1.86 18.78 8.90
N VAL A 128 -3.17 18.68 9.21
CA VAL A 128 -4.09 17.68 8.67
C VAL A 128 -4.18 17.72 7.14
N LEU A 129 -4.22 18.91 6.53
CA LEU A 129 -4.27 19.06 5.08
C LEU A 129 -2.98 18.55 4.41
N LEU A 130 -1.82 18.88 5.01
CA LEU A 130 -0.53 18.37 4.52
C LEU A 130 -0.46 16.84 4.66
N ALA A 131 -0.91 16.33 5.80
CA ALA A 131 -0.95 14.89 6.04
C ALA A 131 -1.84 14.18 5.01
N GLU A 132 -3.00 14.75 4.64
CA GLU A 132 -3.86 14.19 3.60
C GLU A 132 -3.16 14.14 2.24
N VAL A 133 -2.47 15.19 1.83
CA VAL A 133 -1.68 15.20 0.59
C VAL A 133 -0.58 14.14 0.62
N LEU A 134 0.11 13.99 1.75
CA LEU A 134 1.19 13.01 1.91
C LEU A 134 0.68 11.57 1.87
N ILE A 135 -0.47 11.27 2.50
CA ILE A 135 -1.01 9.91 2.48
C ILE A 135 -1.62 9.56 1.11
N LEU A 136 -2.18 10.52 0.39
CA LEU A 136 -2.58 10.35 -1.01
C LEU A 136 -1.39 10.06 -1.91
N ALA A 137 -0.30 10.80 -1.77
CA ALA A 137 0.94 10.55 -2.49
C ALA A 137 1.50 9.15 -2.17
N LEU A 138 1.47 8.76 -0.90
CA LEU A 138 1.85 7.44 -0.45
C LEU A 138 1.00 6.35 -1.11
N LEU A 139 -0.33 6.54 -1.16
CA LEU A 139 -1.23 5.59 -1.84
C LEU A 139 -0.88 5.44 -3.33
N VAL A 140 -0.62 6.55 -4.03
CA VAL A 140 -0.24 6.52 -5.46
C VAL A 140 1.04 5.72 -5.67
N VAL A 141 2.06 5.95 -4.83
CA VAL A 141 3.32 5.22 -4.88
C VAL A 141 3.12 3.73 -4.64
N LEU A 142 2.39 3.36 -3.60
CA LEU A 142 2.09 1.97 -3.26
C LEU A 142 1.24 1.28 -4.34
N ALA A 143 0.21 1.95 -4.86
CA ALA A 143 -0.64 1.44 -5.93
C ALA A 143 0.17 1.18 -7.21
N ARG A 144 1.14 2.06 -7.54
CA ARG A 144 2.07 1.85 -8.66
C ARG A 144 2.91 0.58 -8.48
N VAL A 145 3.48 0.39 -7.29
CA VAL A 145 4.27 -0.82 -6.98
C VAL A 145 3.40 -2.06 -7.00
N TYR A 146 2.26 -2.03 -6.32
CA TYR A 146 1.32 -3.14 -6.24
C TYR A 146 0.77 -3.54 -7.62
N GLY A 147 0.38 -2.56 -8.44
CA GLY A 147 -0.07 -2.77 -9.81
C GLY A 147 1.03 -3.36 -10.69
N ARG A 148 2.31 -2.98 -10.51
CA ARG A 148 3.43 -3.60 -11.21
C ARG A 148 3.61 -5.06 -10.80
N LEU A 149 3.62 -5.35 -9.50
CA LEU A 149 3.75 -6.71 -8.97
C LEU A 149 2.60 -7.62 -9.42
N SER A 150 1.40 -7.07 -9.60
CA SER A 150 0.25 -7.82 -10.08
C SER A 150 0.39 -8.31 -11.54
N ARG A 151 1.23 -7.66 -12.35
CA ARG A 151 1.49 -8.06 -13.74
C ARG A 151 2.58 -9.14 -13.86
N GLU A 152 3.44 -9.26 -12.86
CA GLU A 152 4.57 -10.18 -12.86
C GLU A 152 4.27 -11.39 -11.95
N ARG A 153 4.79 -12.57 -12.28
CA ARG A 153 4.68 -13.75 -11.41
C ARG A 153 5.76 -13.72 -10.34
N ALA A 154 5.42 -14.12 -9.11
CA ALA A 154 6.42 -14.35 -8.09
C ALA A 154 7.32 -15.54 -8.48
N ALA A 155 8.62 -15.40 -8.25
CA ALA A 155 9.56 -16.47 -8.57
C ALA A 155 9.39 -17.69 -7.63
N ASN A 156 9.02 -17.45 -6.36
CA ASN A 156 8.92 -18.51 -5.35
C ASN A 156 8.04 -18.08 -4.16
N ALA A 157 7.85 -18.98 -3.20
CA ALA A 157 7.07 -18.71 -2.00
C ALA A 157 7.70 -17.62 -1.10
N THR A 158 9.02 -17.56 -1.04
CA THR A 158 9.72 -16.52 -0.25
C THR A 158 9.45 -15.13 -0.79
N GLU A 159 9.45 -14.93 -2.11
CA GLU A 159 9.07 -13.65 -2.73
C GLU A 159 7.62 -13.28 -2.42
N ARG A 160 6.70 -14.25 -2.42
CA ARG A 160 5.30 -14.01 -2.05
C ARG A 160 5.19 -13.50 -0.62
N ALA A 161 5.86 -14.17 0.32
CA ALA A 161 5.79 -13.83 1.74
C ALA A 161 6.58 -12.57 2.09
N ALA A 162 7.81 -12.42 1.57
CA ALA A 162 8.71 -11.34 1.96
C ALA A 162 8.53 -10.05 1.13
N PHE A 163 7.83 -10.09 0.01
CA PHE A 163 7.67 -8.92 -0.85
C PHE A 163 6.22 -8.63 -1.22
N ARG A 164 5.52 -9.59 -1.84
CA ARG A 164 4.18 -9.31 -2.39
C ARG A 164 3.14 -9.11 -1.30
N LEU A 165 3.15 -9.96 -0.27
CA LEU A 165 2.27 -9.82 0.88
C LEU A 165 2.47 -8.50 1.65
N PRO A 166 3.71 -8.08 2.01
CA PRO A 166 3.94 -6.77 2.62
C PRO A 166 3.41 -5.59 1.80
N VAL A 167 3.69 -5.56 0.49
CA VAL A 167 3.20 -4.48 -0.37
C VAL A 167 1.68 -4.48 -0.47
N ALA A 168 1.06 -5.65 -0.62
CA ALA A 168 -0.40 -5.77 -0.68
C ALA A 168 -1.06 -5.32 0.64
N LEU A 169 -0.55 -5.77 1.79
CA LEU A 169 -1.03 -5.39 3.12
C LEU A 169 -0.92 -3.87 3.33
N TYR A 170 0.24 -3.30 3.03
CA TYR A 170 0.49 -1.87 3.16
C TYR A 170 -0.46 -1.05 2.27
N THR A 171 -0.60 -1.45 1.00
CA THR A 171 -1.49 -0.76 0.05
C THR A 171 -2.94 -0.83 0.50
N GLY A 172 -3.40 -2.00 0.95
CA GLY A 172 -4.76 -2.21 1.45
C GLY A 172 -5.09 -1.33 2.65
N TRP A 173 -4.17 -1.24 3.62
CA TRP A 173 -4.33 -0.36 4.78
C TRP A 173 -4.39 1.12 4.38
N VAL A 174 -3.41 1.59 3.58
CA VAL A 174 -3.35 3.00 3.18
C VAL A 174 -4.56 3.40 2.33
N SER A 175 -5.15 2.49 1.56
CA SER A 175 -6.39 2.75 0.82
C SER A 175 -7.55 3.18 1.73
N LEU A 176 -7.70 2.55 2.89
CA LEU A 176 -8.73 2.89 3.87
C LEU A 176 -8.29 4.05 4.80
N ALA A 177 -7.00 4.16 5.08
CA ALA A 177 -6.45 5.29 5.85
C ALA A 177 -6.68 6.63 5.13
N VAL A 178 -6.58 6.67 3.80
CA VAL A 178 -6.96 7.84 2.98
C VAL A 178 -8.44 8.18 3.18
N VAL A 179 -9.33 7.21 3.21
CA VAL A 179 -10.77 7.46 3.45
C VAL A 179 -10.99 8.15 4.81
N ALA A 180 -10.34 7.66 5.86
CA ALA A 180 -10.43 8.26 7.19
C ALA A 180 -9.75 9.66 7.23
N GLY A 181 -8.61 9.82 6.56
CA GLY A 181 -7.90 11.10 6.43
C GLY A 181 -8.72 12.16 5.69
N THR A 182 -9.35 11.79 4.57
CA THR A 182 -10.25 12.69 3.84
C THR A 182 -11.42 13.17 4.72
N ALA A 183 -12.03 12.26 5.50
CA ALA A 183 -13.10 12.63 6.42
C ALA A 183 -12.60 13.56 7.54
N ALA A 184 -11.45 13.26 8.14
CA ALA A 184 -10.82 14.15 9.14
C ALA A 184 -10.48 15.54 8.56
N THR A 185 -10.00 15.58 7.31
CA THR A 185 -9.73 16.83 6.58
C THR A 185 -11.02 17.62 6.34
N GLY A 186 -12.11 16.96 5.99
CA GLY A 186 -13.42 17.58 5.85
C GLY A 186 -13.87 18.24 7.17
N VAL A 187 -13.76 17.53 8.29
CA VAL A 187 -14.07 18.08 9.62
C VAL A 187 -13.16 19.26 9.95
N ARG A 188 -11.86 19.17 9.65
CA ARG A 188 -10.91 20.29 9.84
C ARG A 188 -11.27 21.52 9.03
N LEU A 189 -11.93 21.34 7.88
CA LEU A 189 -12.40 22.43 7.01
C LEU A 189 -13.82 22.92 7.36
N GLY A 190 -14.43 22.42 8.44
CA GLY A 190 -15.73 22.87 8.94
C GLY A 190 -16.93 22.05 8.45
N LEU A 191 -16.70 20.91 7.78
CA LEU A 191 -17.79 19.98 7.49
C LEU A 191 -18.27 19.31 8.79
N PRO A 192 -19.57 18.99 8.91
CA PRO A 192 -20.08 18.32 10.10
C PRO A 192 -19.44 16.95 10.30
N GLY A 193 -18.93 16.69 11.51
CA GLY A 193 -18.38 15.39 11.92
C GLY A 193 -19.42 14.44 12.46
N ASP A 194 -20.67 14.89 12.67
CA ASP A 194 -21.79 14.12 13.21
C ASP A 194 -23.13 14.53 12.56
N GLY A 195 -24.22 13.94 13.03
CA GLY A 195 -25.55 14.20 12.51
C GLY A 195 -25.89 13.51 11.19
N ALA A 196 -27.06 13.81 10.64
CA ALA A 196 -27.60 13.13 9.47
C ALA A 196 -26.75 13.31 8.20
N LEU A 197 -26.25 14.53 7.96
CA LEU A 197 -25.43 14.82 6.77
C LEU A 197 -24.10 14.07 6.81
N ALA A 198 -23.43 14.05 7.97
CA ALA A 198 -22.20 13.29 8.14
C ALA A 198 -22.43 11.75 7.96
N ALA A 199 -23.56 11.24 8.46
CA ALA A 199 -23.92 9.84 8.30
C ALA A 199 -24.19 9.49 6.83
N ILE A 200 -24.92 10.33 6.08
CA ILE A 200 -25.16 10.13 4.64
C ILE A 200 -23.84 10.15 3.87
N ALA A 201 -22.99 11.14 4.11
CA ALA A 201 -21.68 11.24 3.48
C ALA A 201 -20.83 9.99 3.78
N ALA A 202 -20.81 9.52 5.02
CA ALA A 202 -20.09 8.33 5.43
C ALA A 202 -20.57 7.06 4.72
N VAL A 203 -21.90 6.87 4.56
CA VAL A 203 -22.46 5.74 3.81
C VAL A 203 -22.01 5.79 2.36
N LEU A 204 -22.08 6.94 1.69
CA LEU A 204 -21.64 7.09 0.30
C LEU A 204 -20.14 6.82 0.14
N ILE A 205 -19.32 7.32 1.07
CA ILE A 205 -17.88 7.08 1.11
C ILE A 205 -17.59 5.57 1.28
N LEU A 206 -18.29 4.88 2.16
CA LEU A 206 -18.10 3.44 2.37
C LEU A 206 -18.53 2.61 1.13
N ILE A 207 -19.61 2.98 0.47
CA ILE A 207 -20.03 2.36 -0.80
C ILE A 207 -18.94 2.54 -1.86
N ALA A 208 -18.44 3.75 -2.03
CA ALA A 208 -17.36 4.05 -2.98
C ALA A 208 -16.08 3.28 -2.64
N ALA A 209 -15.68 3.27 -1.37
CA ALA A 209 -14.51 2.55 -0.90
C ALA A 209 -14.64 1.03 -1.14
N ALA A 210 -15.79 0.44 -0.81
CA ALA A 210 -16.06 -0.98 -1.08
C ALA A 210 -15.99 -1.31 -2.58
N GLY A 211 -16.55 -0.45 -3.44
CA GLY A 211 -16.48 -0.58 -4.89
C GLY A 211 -15.06 -0.52 -5.43
N ILE A 212 -14.24 0.42 -4.94
CA ILE A 212 -12.82 0.55 -5.30
C ILE A 212 -12.05 -0.69 -4.84
N VAL A 213 -12.19 -1.11 -3.58
CA VAL A 213 -11.53 -2.31 -3.05
C VAL A 213 -11.91 -3.55 -3.85
N ALA A 214 -13.21 -3.76 -4.13
CA ALA A 214 -13.67 -4.88 -4.93
C ALA A 214 -13.11 -4.86 -6.35
N SER A 215 -13.00 -3.68 -6.98
CA SER A 215 -12.36 -3.50 -8.29
C SER A 215 -10.88 -3.87 -8.24
N VAL A 216 -10.13 -3.36 -7.27
CA VAL A 216 -8.71 -3.71 -7.09
C VAL A 216 -8.55 -5.22 -6.93
N VAL A 217 -9.34 -5.85 -6.07
CA VAL A 217 -9.31 -7.29 -5.83
C VAL A 217 -9.61 -8.09 -7.10
N THR A 218 -10.51 -7.61 -7.95
CA THR A 218 -10.87 -8.30 -9.20
C THR A 218 -9.71 -8.35 -10.19
N TYR A 219 -8.90 -7.32 -10.27
CA TYR A 219 -7.87 -7.19 -11.32
C TYR A 219 -6.43 -7.44 -10.81
N ALA A 220 -6.19 -7.34 -9.50
CA ALA A 220 -4.87 -7.53 -8.92
C ALA A 220 -4.52 -9.00 -8.63
N THR A 221 -3.30 -9.22 -8.14
CA THR A 221 -2.82 -10.46 -7.52
C THR A 221 -2.32 -10.16 -6.10
N ALA A 222 -2.00 -11.21 -5.32
CA ALA A 222 -1.71 -11.07 -3.88
C ALA A 222 -2.87 -10.41 -3.12
N VAL A 223 -4.12 -10.70 -3.54
CA VAL A 223 -5.31 -10.01 -3.05
C VAL A 223 -5.60 -10.29 -1.58
N VAL A 224 -5.12 -11.39 -1.02
CA VAL A 224 -5.37 -11.74 0.40
C VAL A 224 -4.75 -10.68 1.32
N GLY A 225 -3.49 -10.29 1.11
CA GLY A 225 -2.86 -9.24 1.93
C GLY A 225 -3.59 -7.90 1.85
N TYR A 226 -3.97 -7.49 0.65
CA TYR A 226 -4.74 -6.26 0.42
C TYR A 226 -6.10 -6.30 1.11
N SER A 227 -6.84 -7.39 0.92
CA SER A 227 -8.19 -7.57 1.51
C SER A 227 -8.15 -7.66 3.03
N VAL A 228 -7.17 -8.36 3.61
CA VAL A 228 -7.02 -8.44 5.08
C VAL A 228 -6.87 -7.06 5.69
N ALA A 229 -6.05 -6.19 5.11
CA ALA A 229 -5.86 -4.84 5.61
C ALA A 229 -7.13 -3.97 5.42
N ALA A 230 -7.80 -4.08 4.28
CA ALA A 230 -9.06 -3.37 4.03
C ALA A 230 -10.17 -3.83 5.01
N LEU A 231 -10.30 -5.13 5.21
CA LEU A 231 -11.26 -5.72 6.16
C LEU A 231 -10.95 -5.28 7.59
N TRP A 232 -9.68 -5.25 7.99
CA TRP A 232 -9.27 -4.75 9.32
C TRP A 232 -9.77 -3.33 9.56
N ALA A 233 -9.62 -2.43 8.60
CA ALA A 233 -10.11 -1.05 8.70
C ALA A 233 -11.65 -0.99 8.74
N LEU A 234 -12.34 -1.71 7.85
CA LEU A 234 -13.80 -1.73 7.78
C LEU A 234 -14.45 -2.29 9.06
N VAL A 235 -13.88 -3.36 9.61
CA VAL A 235 -14.29 -3.92 10.91
C VAL A 235 -14.06 -2.89 12.02
N GLY A 236 -12.93 -2.18 12.00
CA GLY A 236 -12.65 -1.11 12.93
C GLY A 236 -13.65 0.04 12.87
N ILE A 237 -14.10 0.42 11.67
CA ILE A 237 -15.17 1.41 11.49
C ILE A 237 -16.48 0.89 12.07
N ALA A 238 -16.87 -0.34 11.73
CA ALA A 238 -18.12 -0.94 12.21
C ALA A 238 -18.18 -1.06 13.75
N LEU A 239 -17.04 -1.32 14.39
CA LEU A 239 -16.95 -1.53 15.85
C LEU A 239 -16.66 -0.24 16.65
N ASN A 240 -16.49 0.90 15.99
CA ASN A 240 -16.25 2.18 16.68
C ASN A 240 -17.57 2.89 17.13
N GLY A 241 -18.71 2.22 17.10
CA GLY A 241 -19.99 2.77 17.50
C GLY A 241 -20.55 3.84 16.55
N PRO A 242 -20.45 3.68 15.22
CA PRO A 242 -20.97 4.67 14.28
C PRO A 242 -22.52 4.68 14.33
N PRO A 243 -23.18 5.71 13.73
CA PRO A 243 -24.62 5.66 13.49
C PRO A 243 -25.04 4.37 12.80
N ALA A 244 -26.22 3.83 13.13
CA ALA A 244 -26.66 2.52 12.66
C ALA A 244 -26.55 2.32 11.14
N ALA A 245 -26.95 3.32 10.34
CA ALA A 245 -26.83 3.26 8.88
C ALA A 245 -25.37 3.09 8.40
N VAL A 246 -24.40 3.76 9.06
CA VAL A 246 -22.97 3.66 8.75
C VAL A 246 -22.43 2.31 9.19
N GLY A 247 -22.84 1.80 10.35
CA GLY A 247 -22.48 0.45 10.81
C GLY A 247 -22.96 -0.63 9.85
N VAL A 248 -24.20 -0.53 9.36
CA VAL A 248 -24.75 -1.43 8.33
C VAL A 248 -23.97 -1.32 7.02
N ALA A 249 -23.66 -0.10 6.56
CA ALA A 249 -22.86 0.10 5.34
C ALA A 249 -21.45 -0.50 5.47
N ALA A 250 -20.79 -0.32 6.62
CA ALA A 250 -19.49 -0.94 6.90
C ALA A 250 -19.56 -2.47 6.91
N ALA A 251 -20.61 -3.06 7.51
CA ALA A 251 -20.83 -4.50 7.50
C ALA A 251 -21.07 -5.03 6.07
N ILE A 252 -21.86 -4.34 5.27
CA ILE A 252 -22.05 -4.66 3.85
C ILE A 252 -20.73 -4.58 3.10
N ALA A 253 -19.92 -3.53 3.32
CA ALA A 253 -18.61 -3.40 2.72
C ALA A 253 -17.68 -4.57 3.06
N VAL A 254 -17.68 -5.04 4.31
CA VAL A 254 -16.97 -6.26 4.73
C VAL A 254 -17.42 -7.47 3.90
N VAL A 255 -18.73 -7.70 3.79
CA VAL A 255 -19.28 -8.82 3.01
C VAL A 255 -18.88 -8.73 1.52
N VAL A 256 -18.97 -7.54 0.93
CA VAL A 256 -18.57 -7.28 -0.47
C VAL A 256 -17.09 -7.61 -0.70
N VAL A 257 -16.20 -7.16 0.19
CA VAL A 257 -14.76 -7.42 0.08
C VAL A 257 -14.45 -8.91 0.26
N LEU A 258 -15.07 -9.58 1.23
CA LEU A 258 -14.92 -11.02 1.44
C LEU A 258 -15.38 -11.80 0.21
N PHE A 259 -16.57 -11.49 -0.31
CA PHE A 259 -17.13 -12.14 -1.49
C PHE A 259 -16.24 -11.90 -2.73
N ALA A 260 -15.82 -10.66 -3.00
CA ALA A 260 -14.95 -10.34 -4.12
C ALA A 260 -13.62 -11.11 -4.03
N THR A 261 -13.04 -11.20 -2.83
CA THR A 261 -11.78 -11.93 -2.59
C THR A 261 -11.96 -13.43 -2.80
N ALA A 262 -12.98 -14.01 -2.20
CA ALA A 262 -13.30 -15.44 -2.34
C ALA A 262 -13.55 -15.79 -3.82
N ARG A 263 -14.40 -15.02 -4.50
CA ARG A 263 -14.67 -15.18 -5.92
C ARG A 263 -13.39 -15.08 -6.76
N ARG A 264 -12.57 -14.03 -6.54
CA ARG A 264 -11.32 -13.84 -7.28
C ARG A 264 -10.38 -15.04 -7.16
N VAL A 265 -10.24 -15.59 -5.96
CA VAL A 265 -9.37 -16.75 -5.73
C VAL A 265 -9.97 -18.02 -6.32
N SER A 266 -11.26 -18.27 -6.11
CA SER A 266 -11.93 -19.52 -6.55
C SER A 266 -12.13 -19.62 -8.06
N THR A 267 -12.35 -18.48 -8.76
CA THR A 267 -12.57 -18.45 -10.22
C THR A 267 -11.29 -18.21 -11.02
N SER A 268 -10.15 -18.01 -10.35
CA SER A 268 -8.87 -17.80 -11.05
C SER A 268 -8.34 -19.10 -11.63
N GLY A 269 -7.82 -19.05 -12.84
CA GLY A 269 -7.03 -20.16 -13.41
C GLY A 269 -5.72 -20.47 -12.66
N ASP A 270 -5.28 -19.55 -11.79
CA ASP A 270 -4.15 -19.72 -10.87
C ASP A 270 -4.50 -19.14 -9.49
N PRO A 271 -5.18 -19.92 -8.63
CA PRO A 271 -5.63 -19.47 -7.30
C PRO A 271 -4.48 -18.99 -6.40
N ARG A 272 -3.30 -19.64 -6.48
CA ARG A 272 -2.12 -19.23 -5.71
C ARG A 272 -1.63 -17.85 -6.12
N ARG A 273 -1.57 -17.59 -7.42
CA ARG A 273 -1.20 -16.27 -7.92
C ARG A 273 -2.24 -15.22 -7.56
N ALA A 274 -3.50 -15.51 -7.70
CA ALA A 274 -4.57 -14.61 -7.29
C ALA A 274 -4.43 -14.25 -5.81
N ALA A 275 -4.29 -15.23 -4.95
CA ALA A 275 -4.22 -15.05 -3.51
C ALA A 275 -2.91 -14.38 -3.03
N TRP A 276 -1.76 -14.83 -3.56
CA TRP A 276 -0.44 -14.51 -2.99
C TRP A 276 0.55 -13.87 -3.98
N GLY A 277 0.23 -13.76 -5.27
CA GLY A 277 1.06 -13.13 -6.31
C GLY A 277 1.86 -14.06 -7.21
#